data_cda5ac3703359c37a48a7c3fab5de311
#
_entry.id   cda5ac3703359c37a48a7c3fab5de311
#
_cell.length_a   1.000
_cell.length_b   1.000
_cell.length_c   1.000
_cell.angle_alpha   90.00
_cell.angle_beta   90.00
_cell.angle_gamma   90.00
#
_symmetry.space_group_name_H-M   'P 1'
#
loop_
_entity.id
_entity.type
_entity.pdbx_description
1 polymer ?
#
loop_
_entity_poly.entity_id
_entity_poly.type
_entity_poly.pdbx_seq_one_letter_code
_entity_poly.pdbx_strand_id
1 'polypeptide(L)'
;MVVTPKRTTLERFLAMPEEKPALEFVDGEVVQKVSPSTPHSAVTYEFAATVNNFARRRKLAWAFPEHRSTYGGLSTVPDVAVYTWDRIPRDDAGRLSTQVFTPPDIAVEIWSPDQTFESNLVRCLWYVANGVQVSIAIEPRQLLVVVFRPGTEPLTFQESGALDLTDVILGFSLDIGELLAPLSPDWSP
;
A
#
# COMPACT_ATOMS: atom_id res chain seq x y z
N MET A 1 -17.87 -11.68 25.75
CA MET A 1 -18.16 -12.76 24.80
C MET A 1 -17.01 -12.78 23.81
N VAL A 2 -16.17 -13.81 23.82
CA VAL A 2 -15.08 -13.96 22.82
C VAL A 2 -15.76 -14.42 21.54
N VAL A 3 -15.90 -13.53 20.56
CA VAL A 3 -16.35 -13.92 19.22
C VAL A 3 -15.17 -14.64 18.57
N THR A 4 -15.25 -15.96 18.49
CA THR A 4 -14.29 -16.76 17.73
C THR A 4 -14.44 -16.36 16.25
N PRO A 5 -13.41 -15.83 15.58
CA PRO A 5 -13.52 -15.48 14.18
C PRO A 5 -13.91 -16.71 13.37
N LYS A 6 -14.93 -16.57 12.54
CA LYS A 6 -15.43 -17.67 11.73
C LYS A 6 -14.46 -17.88 10.56
N ARG A 7 -13.62 -18.92 10.65
CA ARG A 7 -12.72 -19.28 9.55
C ARG A 7 -13.51 -19.52 8.28
N THR A 8 -13.04 -18.93 7.18
CA THR A 8 -13.64 -19.08 5.86
C THR A 8 -12.57 -19.48 4.85
N THR A 9 -12.96 -19.74 3.60
CA THR A 9 -12.02 -19.98 2.51
C THR A 9 -11.86 -18.69 1.68
N LEU A 10 -10.72 -18.54 1.02
CA LEU A 10 -10.47 -17.41 0.11
C LEU A 10 -11.58 -17.31 -0.96
N GLU A 11 -12.02 -18.43 -1.52
CA GLU A 11 -13.10 -18.49 -2.51
C GLU A 11 -14.42 -17.91 -1.97
N ARG A 12 -14.80 -18.29 -0.74
CA ARG A 12 -15.99 -17.74 -0.08
C ARG A 12 -15.85 -16.28 0.22
N PHE A 13 -14.67 -15.84 0.64
CA PHE A 13 -14.37 -14.43 0.86
C PHE A 13 -14.54 -13.61 -0.42
N LEU A 14 -13.97 -14.07 -1.55
CA LEU A 14 -14.06 -13.37 -2.85
C LEU A 14 -15.51 -13.31 -3.40
N ALA A 15 -16.40 -14.16 -2.93
CA ALA A 15 -17.83 -14.12 -3.25
C ALA A 15 -18.65 -13.21 -2.32
N MET A 16 -18.04 -12.64 -1.27
CA MET A 16 -18.74 -11.71 -0.37
C MET A 16 -18.95 -10.35 -1.03
N PRO A 17 -20.01 -9.62 -0.65
CA PRO A 17 -20.18 -8.24 -1.09
C PRO A 17 -19.04 -7.35 -0.55
N GLU A 18 -18.68 -6.34 -1.31
CA GLU A 18 -17.73 -5.33 -0.84
C GLU A 18 -18.34 -4.50 0.29
N GLU A 19 -17.55 -4.25 1.32
CA GLU A 19 -17.92 -3.45 2.48
C GLU A 19 -16.98 -2.25 2.66
N LYS A 20 -17.39 -1.27 3.44
CA LYS A 20 -16.59 -0.09 3.82
C LYS A 20 -16.59 0.04 5.36
N PRO A 21 -15.43 0.17 5.99
CA PRO A 21 -14.07 0.00 5.46
C PRO A 21 -13.86 -1.37 4.81
N ALA A 22 -12.90 -1.47 3.90
CA ALA A 22 -12.67 -2.68 3.13
C ALA A 22 -12.40 -3.92 4.02
N LEU A 23 -12.93 -5.07 3.60
CA LEU A 23 -12.61 -6.35 4.22
C LEU A 23 -11.32 -6.89 3.61
N GLU A 24 -10.55 -7.64 4.38
CA GLU A 24 -9.36 -8.37 3.96
C GLU A 24 -9.50 -9.84 4.37
N PHE A 25 -8.81 -10.72 3.64
CA PHE A 25 -8.71 -12.13 3.99
C PHE A 25 -7.26 -12.44 4.36
N VAL A 26 -7.05 -12.79 5.63
CA VAL A 26 -5.75 -13.07 6.21
C VAL A 26 -5.82 -14.35 7.02
N ASP A 27 -4.99 -15.34 6.72
CA ASP A 27 -4.86 -16.60 7.45
C ASP A 27 -6.18 -17.36 7.72
N GLY A 28 -7.12 -17.29 6.77
CA GLY A 28 -8.43 -17.92 6.88
C GLY A 28 -9.49 -17.12 7.62
N GLU A 29 -9.19 -15.87 7.97
CA GLU A 29 -10.08 -14.96 8.68
C GLU A 29 -10.43 -13.76 7.81
N VAL A 30 -11.63 -13.22 8.01
CA VAL A 30 -12.07 -11.96 7.41
C VAL A 30 -11.86 -10.85 8.43
N VAL A 31 -11.03 -9.89 8.07
CA VAL A 31 -10.67 -8.75 8.91
C VAL A 31 -11.14 -7.47 8.23
N GLN A 32 -11.76 -6.57 8.96
CA GLN A 32 -12.13 -5.25 8.43
C GLN A 32 -10.99 -4.25 8.66
N LYS A 33 -10.62 -3.49 7.63
CA LYS A 33 -9.68 -2.39 7.78
C LYS A 33 -10.19 -1.33 8.75
N VAL A 34 -9.28 -0.65 9.41
CA VAL A 34 -9.60 0.51 10.25
C VAL A 34 -9.93 1.70 9.34
N SER A 35 -10.89 2.53 9.75
CA SER A 35 -11.17 3.79 9.06
C SER A 35 -9.96 4.73 9.10
N PRO A 36 -9.56 5.34 7.98
CA PRO A 36 -8.38 6.19 7.94
C PRO A 36 -8.57 7.48 8.76
N SER A 37 -7.52 7.89 9.45
CA SER A 37 -7.44 9.21 10.09
C SER A 37 -7.10 10.30 9.06
N THR A 38 -7.26 11.60 9.43
CA THR A 38 -6.87 12.70 8.53
C THR A 38 -5.39 12.66 8.12
N PRO A 39 -4.42 12.48 9.04
CA PRO A 39 -3.01 12.32 8.66
C PRO A 39 -2.77 11.15 7.71
N HIS A 40 -3.40 9.98 7.97
CA HIS A 40 -3.33 8.83 7.09
C HIS A 40 -3.83 9.18 5.67
N SER A 41 -5.01 9.81 5.57
CA SER A 41 -5.60 10.17 4.27
C SER A 41 -4.75 11.19 3.52
N ALA A 42 -4.14 12.17 4.22
CA ALA A 42 -3.25 13.15 3.61
C ALA A 42 -2.01 12.48 2.99
N VAL A 43 -1.33 11.62 3.74
CA VAL A 43 -0.15 10.89 3.24
C VAL A 43 -0.51 9.93 2.11
N THR A 44 -1.66 9.24 2.19
CA THR A 44 -2.17 8.38 1.11
C THR A 44 -2.33 9.17 -0.20
N TYR A 45 -2.96 10.36 -0.10
CA TYR A 45 -3.16 11.25 -1.24
C TYR A 45 -1.83 11.73 -1.82
N GLU A 46 -0.93 12.27 -0.99
CA GLU A 46 0.37 12.81 -1.43
C GLU A 46 1.23 11.74 -2.12
N PHE A 47 1.31 10.54 -1.54
CA PHE A 47 2.04 9.45 -2.16
C PHE A 47 1.48 9.11 -3.54
N ALA A 48 0.17 8.88 -3.62
CA ALA A 48 -0.48 8.51 -4.88
C ALA A 48 -0.39 9.63 -5.92
N ALA A 49 -0.56 10.90 -5.52
CA ALA A 49 -0.48 12.06 -6.39
C ALA A 49 0.94 12.24 -6.94
N THR A 50 1.96 12.16 -6.09
CA THR A 50 3.37 12.32 -6.48
C THR A 50 3.78 11.27 -7.51
N VAL A 51 3.48 9.99 -7.24
CA VAL A 51 3.73 8.90 -8.20
C VAL A 51 2.98 9.15 -9.52
N ASN A 52 1.68 9.47 -9.46
CA ASN A 52 0.84 9.61 -10.65
C ASN A 52 1.24 10.85 -11.49
N ASN A 53 1.59 11.95 -10.86
CA ASN A 53 2.07 13.16 -11.55
C ASN A 53 3.37 12.90 -12.32
N PHE A 54 4.28 12.14 -11.74
CA PHE A 54 5.53 11.76 -12.40
C PHE A 54 5.32 10.68 -13.46
N ALA A 55 4.69 9.56 -13.12
CA ALA A 55 4.78 8.31 -13.85
C ALA A 55 3.65 8.09 -14.87
N ARG A 56 2.42 8.53 -14.57
CA ARG A 56 1.22 8.12 -15.34
C ARG A 56 1.26 8.60 -16.79
N ARG A 57 1.57 9.89 -17.04
CA ARG A 57 1.64 10.42 -18.42
C ARG A 57 2.81 9.86 -19.22
N ARG A 58 3.87 9.45 -18.52
CA ARG A 58 5.05 8.80 -19.10
C ARG A 58 4.85 7.32 -19.37
N LYS A 59 3.70 6.77 -18.95
CA LYS A 59 3.40 5.33 -19.02
C LYS A 59 4.47 4.48 -18.31
N LEU A 60 4.92 4.93 -17.16
CA LEU A 60 5.89 4.21 -16.34
C LEU A 60 5.19 3.39 -15.26
N ALA A 61 4.24 3.99 -14.55
CA ALA A 61 3.48 3.35 -13.49
C ALA A 61 2.14 4.07 -13.22
N TRP A 62 1.28 3.43 -12.41
CA TRP A 62 0.06 4.01 -11.88
C TRP A 62 -0.15 3.57 -10.45
N ALA A 63 -0.38 4.54 -9.55
CA ALA A 63 -0.71 4.34 -8.15
C ALA A 63 -2.24 4.34 -7.94
N PHE A 64 -2.73 3.34 -7.20
CA PHE A 64 -4.14 3.13 -6.88
C PHE A 64 -4.29 3.11 -5.35
N PRO A 65 -4.98 4.08 -4.75
CA PRO A 65 -5.36 4.02 -3.33
C PRO A 65 -6.35 2.89 -3.06
N GLU A 66 -6.21 2.25 -1.91
CA GLU A 66 -7.13 1.19 -1.42
C GLU A 66 -7.49 0.11 -2.46
N HIS A 67 -6.50 -0.36 -3.19
CA HIS A 67 -6.70 -1.32 -4.27
C HIS A 67 -6.49 -2.75 -3.79
N ARG A 68 -7.55 -3.58 -3.86
CA ARG A 68 -7.51 -5.00 -3.49
C ARG A 68 -6.64 -5.80 -4.45
N SER A 69 -5.75 -6.62 -3.87
CA SER A 69 -4.96 -7.62 -4.58
C SER A 69 -5.01 -8.96 -3.84
N THR A 70 -5.20 -10.05 -4.57
CA THR A 70 -5.31 -11.41 -4.04
C THR A 70 -4.14 -12.23 -4.54
N TYR A 71 -3.20 -12.56 -3.66
CA TYR A 71 -2.01 -13.37 -3.98
C TYR A 71 -1.41 -13.95 -2.71
N GLY A 72 -0.51 -14.93 -2.83
CA GLY A 72 0.14 -15.55 -1.67
C GLY A 72 -0.82 -16.18 -0.65
N GLY A 73 -2.04 -16.51 -1.08
CA GLY A 73 -3.09 -17.07 -0.20
C GLY A 73 -3.88 -16.04 0.60
N LEU A 74 -3.59 -14.75 0.48
CA LEU A 74 -4.30 -13.65 1.12
C LEU A 74 -5.02 -12.77 0.10
N SER A 75 -5.97 -11.97 0.57
CA SER A 75 -6.60 -10.89 -0.19
C SER A 75 -6.48 -9.61 0.64
N THR A 76 -5.57 -8.73 0.24
CA THR A 76 -5.19 -7.53 0.98
C THR A 76 -5.56 -6.26 0.23
N VAL A 77 -5.67 -5.16 0.98
CA VAL A 77 -5.96 -3.82 0.44
C VAL A 77 -4.92 -2.87 1.02
N PRO A 78 -3.70 -2.78 0.44
CA PRO A 78 -2.73 -1.79 0.87
C PRO A 78 -3.28 -0.37 0.71
N ASP A 79 -2.82 0.58 1.50
CA ASP A 79 -3.27 1.97 1.44
C ASP A 79 -2.95 2.59 0.08
N VAL A 80 -1.79 2.22 -0.52
CA VAL A 80 -1.52 2.49 -1.94
C VAL A 80 -0.85 1.27 -2.57
N ALA A 81 -1.38 0.83 -3.71
CA ALA A 81 -0.77 -0.16 -4.59
C ALA A 81 -0.27 0.53 -5.87
N VAL A 82 1.00 0.30 -6.25
CA VAL A 82 1.55 0.82 -7.50
C VAL A 82 1.87 -0.33 -8.43
N TYR A 83 1.44 -0.21 -9.67
CA TYR A 83 1.78 -1.13 -10.76
C TYR A 83 2.60 -0.40 -11.81
N THR A 84 3.68 -1.00 -12.26
CA THR A 84 4.37 -0.58 -13.49
C THR A 84 3.41 -0.69 -14.67
N TRP A 85 3.61 0.11 -15.72
CA TRP A 85 2.62 0.28 -16.79
C TRP A 85 2.17 -1.02 -17.44
N ASP A 86 3.12 -1.95 -17.66
CA ASP A 86 2.87 -3.22 -18.30
C ASP A 86 2.22 -4.26 -17.37
N ARG A 87 2.24 -4.00 -16.06
CA ARG A 87 1.64 -4.84 -15.03
C ARG A 87 0.31 -4.31 -14.49
N ILE A 88 -0.15 -3.16 -14.97
CA ILE A 88 -1.48 -2.65 -14.60
C ILE A 88 -2.52 -3.74 -14.90
N PRO A 89 -3.31 -4.17 -13.90
CA PRO A 89 -4.27 -5.26 -14.08
C PRO A 89 -5.35 -4.90 -15.12
N ARG A 90 -5.45 -5.71 -16.18
CA ARG A 90 -6.42 -5.53 -17.26
C ARG A 90 -7.16 -6.83 -17.54
N ASP A 91 -8.41 -6.70 -17.97
CA ASP A 91 -9.22 -7.80 -18.50
C ASP A 91 -8.82 -8.13 -19.96
N ASP A 92 -9.41 -9.18 -20.51
CA ASP A 92 -9.16 -9.62 -21.89
C ASP A 92 -9.52 -8.57 -22.95
N ALA A 93 -10.36 -7.59 -22.60
CA ALA A 93 -10.70 -6.45 -23.45
C ALA A 93 -9.75 -5.24 -23.25
N GLY A 94 -8.70 -5.38 -22.44
CA GLY A 94 -7.72 -4.31 -22.14
C GLY A 94 -8.21 -3.23 -21.16
N ARG A 95 -9.40 -3.40 -20.56
CA ARG A 95 -9.92 -2.48 -19.52
C ARG A 95 -9.32 -2.82 -18.16
N LEU A 96 -9.36 -1.88 -17.21
CA LEU A 96 -8.95 -2.16 -15.84
C LEU A 96 -9.75 -3.33 -15.27
N SER A 97 -9.04 -4.33 -14.72
CA SER A 97 -9.66 -5.49 -14.11
C SER A 97 -10.37 -5.12 -12.80
N THR A 98 -11.51 -5.75 -12.54
CA THR A 98 -12.23 -5.63 -11.26
C THR A 98 -11.70 -6.57 -10.19
N GLN A 99 -10.98 -7.61 -10.59
CA GLN A 99 -10.33 -8.57 -9.68
C GLN A 99 -8.86 -8.69 -10.06
N VAL A 100 -7.99 -8.66 -9.07
CA VAL A 100 -6.54 -8.67 -9.26
C VAL A 100 -5.92 -9.80 -8.47
N PHE A 101 -5.19 -10.67 -9.16
CA PHE A 101 -4.55 -11.86 -8.59
C PHE A 101 -3.02 -11.81 -8.67
N THR A 102 -2.46 -10.62 -8.82
CA THR A 102 -1.01 -10.39 -8.87
C THR A 102 -0.61 -9.37 -7.82
N PRO A 103 0.59 -9.50 -7.21
CA PRO A 103 1.11 -8.47 -6.31
C PRO A 103 1.36 -7.16 -7.06
N PRO A 104 1.18 -6.00 -6.41
CA PRO A 104 1.67 -4.73 -6.93
C PRO A 104 3.21 -4.72 -6.98
N ASP A 105 3.78 -3.76 -7.70
CA ASP A 105 5.23 -3.53 -7.70
C ASP A 105 5.67 -2.79 -6.44
N ILE A 106 4.85 -1.83 -5.97
CA ILE A 106 5.05 -1.15 -4.68
C ILE A 106 3.76 -1.28 -3.86
N ALA A 107 3.88 -1.63 -2.58
CA ALA A 107 2.79 -1.62 -1.60
C ALA A 107 3.13 -0.66 -0.46
N VAL A 108 2.18 0.19 -0.09
CA VAL A 108 2.34 1.17 1.00
C VAL A 108 1.30 0.92 2.08
N GLU A 109 1.76 0.87 3.32
CA GLU A 109 0.92 0.83 4.53
C GLU A 109 1.20 2.07 5.37
N ILE A 110 0.16 2.78 5.76
CA ILE A 110 0.24 3.98 6.58
C ILE A 110 -0.40 3.70 7.92
N TRP A 111 0.32 3.97 8.99
CA TRP A 111 -0.16 3.69 10.33
C TRP A 111 -1.39 4.54 10.70
N SER A 112 -2.34 3.90 11.40
CA SER A 112 -3.52 4.52 12.02
C SER A 112 -3.57 4.22 13.52
N PRO A 113 -4.16 5.09 14.35
CA PRO A 113 -4.11 5.01 15.82
C PRO A 113 -4.63 3.69 16.42
N ASP A 114 -5.51 2.99 15.74
CA ASP A 114 -6.10 1.72 16.22
C ASP A 114 -5.29 0.47 15.80
N GLN A 115 -4.10 0.66 15.26
CA GLN A 115 -3.16 -0.38 14.87
C GLN A 115 -1.83 -0.20 15.62
N THR A 116 -0.98 -1.23 15.62
CA THR A 116 0.42 -1.08 16.01
C THR A 116 1.27 -0.85 14.76
N PHE A 117 2.27 0.02 14.84
CA PHE A 117 3.18 0.22 13.71
C PHE A 117 3.93 -1.08 13.35
N GLU A 118 4.20 -1.92 14.36
CA GLU A 118 4.78 -3.24 14.17
C GLU A 118 3.93 -4.13 13.24
N SER A 119 2.60 -4.08 13.32
CA SER A 119 1.74 -4.83 12.39
C SER A 119 1.92 -4.40 10.93
N ASN A 120 2.16 -3.10 10.68
CA ASN A 120 2.46 -2.60 9.34
C ASN A 120 3.83 -3.10 8.85
N LEU A 121 4.85 -3.14 9.74
CA LEU A 121 6.17 -3.68 9.37
C LEU A 121 6.09 -5.16 9.01
N VAL A 122 5.37 -5.96 9.80
CA VAL A 122 5.14 -7.39 9.50
C VAL A 122 4.41 -7.58 8.18
N ARG A 123 3.40 -6.75 7.91
CA ARG A 123 2.67 -6.76 6.64
C ARG A 123 3.59 -6.40 5.46
N CYS A 124 4.44 -5.39 5.60
CA CYS A 124 5.42 -5.01 4.58
C CYS A 124 6.42 -6.13 4.29
N LEU A 125 6.89 -6.84 5.30
CA LEU A 125 7.74 -8.02 5.13
C LEU A 125 7.01 -9.14 4.38
N TRP A 126 5.73 -9.38 4.69
CA TRP A 126 4.93 -10.35 3.97
C TRP A 126 4.77 -9.96 2.49
N TYR A 127 4.52 -8.69 2.18
CA TYR A 127 4.43 -8.20 0.80
C TYR A 127 5.68 -8.53 -0.01
N VAL A 128 6.84 -8.19 0.53
CA VAL A 128 8.13 -8.46 -0.12
C VAL A 128 8.36 -9.97 -0.30
N ALA A 129 8.04 -10.79 0.70
CA ALA A 129 8.16 -12.24 0.62
C ALA A 129 7.21 -12.87 -0.41
N ASN A 130 6.15 -12.16 -0.83
CA ASN A 130 5.15 -12.62 -1.79
C ASN A 130 5.17 -11.86 -3.14
N GLY A 131 6.31 -11.26 -3.50
CA GLY A 131 6.57 -10.78 -4.85
C GLY A 131 6.39 -9.26 -5.06
N VAL A 132 6.13 -8.49 -4.02
CA VAL A 132 6.22 -7.03 -4.09
C VAL A 132 7.68 -6.62 -4.12
N GLN A 133 8.07 -5.73 -5.03
CA GLN A 133 9.47 -5.32 -5.20
C GLN A 133 9.90 -4.31 -4.12
N VAL A 134 9.00 -3.40 -3.75
CA VAL A 134 9.26 -2.41 -2.70
C VAL A 134 8.01 -2.32 -1.81
N SER A 135 8.17 -2.47 -0.50
CA SER A 135 7.09 -2.21 0.44
C SER A 135 7.48 -1.10 1.42
N ILE A 136 6.56 -0.21 1.73
CA ILE A 136 6.81 1.01 2.48
C ILE A 136 5.83 1.09 3.64
N ALA A 137 6.34 1.18 4.88
CA ALA A 137 5.55 1.49 6.07
C ALA A 137 5.79 2.94 6.48
N ILE A 138 4.72 3.70 6.69
CA ILE A 138 4.78 5.11 7.09
C ILE A 138 4.09 5.30 8.43
N GLU A 139 4.78 5.95 9.38
CA GLU A 139 4.22 6.36 10.68
C GLU A 139 4.14 7.89 10.74
N PRO A 140 2.94 8.46 10.51
CA PRO A 140 2.75 9.90 10.35
C PRO A 140 3.11 10.74 11.59
N ARG A 141 2.90 10.20 12.81
CA ARG A 141 3.18 10.95 14.06
C ARG A 141 4.66 11.09 14.34
N GLN A 142 5.46 10.09 13.93
CA GLN A 142 6.90 10.08 14.12
C GLN A 142 7.64 10.58 12.88
N LEU A 143 6.91 10.93 11.81
CA LEU A 143 7.48 11.30 10.51
C LEU A 143 8.48 10.25 10.02
N LEU A 144 8.16 8.96 10.26
CA LEU A 144 9.03 7.82 10.01
C LEU A 144 8.56 7.04 8.77
N VAL A 145 9.51 6.71 7.91
CA VAL A 145 9.29 5.86 6.73
C VAL A 145 10.28 4.71 6.76
N VAL A 146 9.77 3.48 6.69
CA VAL A 146 10.59 2.26 6.62
C VAL A 146 10.33 1.55 5.30
N VAL A 147 11.40 1.24 4.57
CA VAL A 147 11.34 0.69 3.22
C VAL A 147 11.97 -0.71 3.20
N PHE A 148 11.24 -1.65 2.66
CA PHE A 148 11.64 -3.04 2.53
C PHE A 148 11.83 -3.41 1.06
N ARG A 149 12.92 -4.13 0.78
CA ARG A 149 13.20 -4.72 -0.54
C ARG A 149 13.65 -6.18 -0.37
N PRO A 150 13.47 -7.04 -1.36
CA PRO A 150 13.95 -8.42 -1.31
C PRO A 150 15.45 -8.49 -1.06
N GLY A 151 15.86 -9.29 -0.07
CA GLY A 151 17.28 -9.60 0.17
C GLY A 151 18.14 -8.46 0.70
N THR A 152 17.54 -7.35 1.15
CA THR A 152 18.27 -6.22 1.75
C THR A 152 17.75 -5.89 3.14
N GLU A 153 18.60 -5.25 3.95
CA GLU A 153 18.16 -4.65 5.20
C GLU A 153 17.18 -3.49 4.94
N PRO A 154 16.19 -3.28 5.80
CA PRO A 154 15.27 -2.15 5.66
C PRO A 154 16.00 -0.80 5.71
N LEU A 155 15.59 0.12 4.85
CA LEU A 155 16.04 1.51 4.90
C LEU A 155 15.04 2.33 5.73
N THR A 156 15.57 3.24 6.55
CA THR A 156 14.75 4.11 7.39
C THR A 156 15.04 5.56 7.09
N PHE A 157 13.96 6.35 6.95
CA PHE A 157 14.01 7.81 6.79
C PHE A 157 13.24 8.44 7.96
N GLN A 158 13.80 9.49 8.53
CA GLN A 158 13.20 10.28 9.59
C GLN A 158 13.05 11.72 9.08
N GLU A 159 11.81 12.22 9.01
CA GLU A 159 11.45 13.58 8.56
C GLU A 159 11.80 13.94 7.12
N SER A 160 12.94 13.50 6.60
CA SER A 160 13.44 13.89 5.29
C SER A 160 14.30 12.82 4.63
N GLY A 161 14.61 13.02 3.37
CA GLY A 161 15.49 12.15 2.57
C GLY A 161 14.93 11.92 1.18
N ALA A 162 15.72 11.30 0.32
CA ALA A 162 15.31 10.91 -1.03
C ALA A 162 15.31 9.38 -1.14
N LEU A 163 14.12 8.81 -1.33
CA LEU A 163 13.96 7.38 -1.58
C LEU A 163 14.05 7.14 -3.09
N ASP A 164 15.14 6.54 -3.52
CA ASP A 164 15.31 6.09 -4.89
C ASP A 164 14.40 4.90 -5.19
N LEU A 165 13.52 5.05 -6.18
CA LEU A 165 12.60 4.03 -6.69
C LEU A 165 12.83 3.76 -8.19
N THR A 166 14.00 4.14 -8.70
CA THR A 166 14.37 3.98 -10.12
C THR A 166 14.38 2.52 -10.57
N ASP A 167 14.61 1.60 -9.65
CA ASP A 167 14.53 0.15 -9.87
C ASP A 167 13.12 -0.34 -10.22
N VAL A 168 12.08 0.39 -9.83
CA VAL A 168 10.68 0.07 -10.16
C VAL A 168 10.08 1.07 -11.14
N ILE A 169 10.33 2.37 -10.93
CA ILE A 169 9.78 3.46 -11.75
C ILE A 169 10.96 4.27 -12.30
N LEU A 170 11.30 4.05 -13.55
CA LEU A 170 12.49 4.62 -14.20
C LEU A 170 12.62 6.14 -13.94
N GLY A 171 13.71 6.53 -13.28
CA GLY A 171 14.07 7.90 -12.98
C GLY A 171 13.22 8.57 -11.90
N PHE A 172 12.49 7.78 -11.09
CA PHE A 172 11.67 8.31 -10.01
C PHE A 172 12.40 8.22 -8.66
N SER A 173 12.45 9.35 -7.96
CA SER A 173 12.84 9.45 -6.57
C SER A 173 11.74 10.16 -5.77
N LEU A 174 11.38 9.62 -4.63
CA LEU A 174 10.38 10.18 -3.73
C LEU A 174 11.08 11.01 -2.67
N ASP A 175 10.78 12.31 -2.61
CA ASP A 175 11.21 13.18 -1.53
C ASP A 175 10.34 12.91 -0.29
N ILE A 176 10.96 12.45 0.80
CA ILE A 176 10.26 12.10 2.04
C ILE A 176 9.78 13.37 2.77
N GLY A 177 10.53 14.46 2.70
CA GLY A 177 10.11 15.73 3.29
C GLY A 177 8.87 16.28 2.61
N GLU A 178 8.81 16.26 1.27
CA GLU A 178 7.61 16.67 0.52
C GLU A 178 6.42 15.74 0.79
N LEU A 179 6.63 14.42 0.84
CA LEU A 179 5.58 13.45 1.19
C LEU A 179 4.95 13.73 2.54
N LEU A 180 5.75 14.08 3.54
CA LEU A 180 5.30 14.30 4.92
C LEU A 180 4.95 15.76 5.22
N ALA A 181 5.20 16.70 4.29
CA ALA A 181 4.95 18.12 4.47
C ALA A 181 3.51 18.46 4.95
N PRO A 182 2.44 17.81 4.46
CA PRO A 182 1.07 18.08 4.94
C PRO A 182 0.83 17.80 6.41
N LEU A 183 1.76 17.10 7.08
CA LEU A 183 1.69 16.80 8.52
C LEU A 183 2.28 17.93 9.36
N SER A 184 3.00 18.87 8.77
CA SER A 184 3.58 20.02 9.46
C SER A 184 2.50 21.04 9.83
N PRO A 185 2.54 21.61 11.07
CA PRO A 185 1.64 22.69 11.47
C PRO A 185 1.76 23.96 10.58
N ASP A 186 2.94 24.17 10.00
CA ASP A 186 3.25 25.35 9.18
C ASP A 186 3.00 25.13 7.67
N TRP A 187 2.49 23.94 7.30
CA TRP A 187 2.23 23.62 5.89
C TRP A 187 1.07 24.45 5.33
N SER A 188 1.28 24.97 4.15
CA SER A 188 0.22 25.59 3.32
C SER A 188 0.31 25.05 1.90
N PRO A 189 -0.82 24.68 1.27
CA PRO A 189 -0.87 24.14 -0.07
C PRO A 189 -0.49 25.15 -1.15
#